data_750105629c7fdcb29796592cb58e592f
#
_entry.id   750105629c7fdcb29796592cb58e592f
#
_cell.length_a   1.000
_cell.length_b   1.000
_cell.length_c   1.000
_cell.angle_alpha   90.00
_cell.angle_beta   90.00
_cell.angle_gamma   90.00
#
_symmetry.space_group_name_H-M   'P 1'
#
loop_
_entity.id
_entity.type
_entity.pdbx_description
1 polymer ?
#
loop_
_entity_poly.entity_id
_entity_poly.type
_entity_poly.pdbx_seq_one_letter_code
_entity_poly.pdbx_strand_id
1 'polypeptide(L)'
;MIKRLLAPLIFTSLILTGCQSPQGKFTPEQVAAMQSYGFTESAGDWSLGLSDAILFAKNDYKLLPESQQQIQTMAAKLASTGLTHARMDGHTDNYGEDSYNEGLSLKRANVVADAWAMGGQIPRSNLTTQGLGKKYPIASNKTAQGRAENRRVAVVITTP
;
A
#
# COMPACT_ATOMS: atom_id res chain seq x y z
N MET A 1 -42.17 62.83 29.29
CA MET A 1 -42.12 61.38 29.40
C MET A 1 -41.67 60.81 28.08
N ILE A 2 -40.39 60.42 27.96
CA ILE A 2 -39.81 59.93 26.73
C ILE A 2 -39.73 58.41 26.87
N LYS A 3 -40.55 57.64 26.08
CA LYS A 3 -40.50 56.19 26.03
C LYS A 3 -39.34 55.75 25.08
N ARG A 4 -38.30 55.20 25.67
CA ARG A 4 -37.21 54.53 24.89
C ARG A 4 -37.71 53.21 24.47
N LEU A 5 -37.84 52.97 23.13
CA LEU A 5 -37.98 51.65 22.52
C LEU A 5 -36.62 51.02 22.46
N LEU A 6 -36.44 49.89 23.15
CA LEU A 6 -35.33 48.97 22.92
C LEU A 6 -35.69 48.03 21.78
N ALA A 7 -34.93 48.10 20.71
CA ALA A 7 -35.01 47.11 19.64
C ALA A 7 -34.11 45.89 20.00
N PRO A 8 -34.58 44.65 19.82
CA PRO A 8 -33.74 43.50 20.07
C PRO A 8 -32.77 43.29 18.89
N LEU A 9 -31.48 43.19 19.24
CA LEU A 9 -30.42 42.80 18.30
C LEU A 9 -30.53 41.30 18.01
N ILE A 10 -30.99 40.95 16.82
CA ILE A 10 -31.02 39.56 16.35
C ILE A 10 -29.59 39.21 15.91
N PHE A 11 -28.91 38.38 16.70
CA PHE A 11 -27.63 37.76 16.35
C PHE A 11 -27.90 36.60 15.38
N THR A 12 -27.75 36.85 14.09
CA THR A 12 -27.78 35.79 13.08
C THR A 12 -26.48 35.01 13.14
N SER A 13 -26.54 33.86 13.78
CA SER A 13 -25.44 32.90 13.80
C SER A 13 -25.26 32.27 12.40
N LEU A 14 -24.22 32.71 11.70
CA LEU A 14 -23.83 32.10 10.41
C LEU A 14 -23.25 30.71 10.69
N ILE A 15 -24.04 29.66 10.50
CA ILE A 15 -23.56 28.28 10.51
C ILE A 15 -22.81 28.06 9.19
N LEU A 16 -21.47 28.12 9.23
CA LEU A 16 -20.61 27.64 8.17
C LEU A 16 -20.75 26.11 8.09
N THR A 17 -21.69 25.64 7.29
CA THR A 17 -21.69 24.25 6.80
C THR A 17 -20.48 24.11 5.90
N GLY A 18 -19.34 23.69 6.47
CA GLY A 18 -18.20 23.24 5.69
C GLY A 18 -18.67 22.08 4.80
N CYS A 19 -18.58 22.23 3.48
CA CYS A 19 -18.68 21.11 2.55
C CYS A 19 -17.59 20.12 2.92
N GLN A 20 -17.96 19.05 3.63
CA GLN A 20 -17.11 17.87 3.73
C GLN A 20 -17.08 17.27 2.33
N SER A 21 -15.94 17.43 1.64
CA SER A 21 -15.64 16.62 0.46
C SER A 21 -15.86 15.14 0.83
N PRO A 22 -16.42 14.30 -0.06
CA PRO A 22 -16.54 12.88 0.23
C PRO A 22 -15.15 12.39 0.64
N GLN A 23 -15.02 11.98 1.91
CA GLN A 23 -13.75 11.46 2.42
C GLN A 23 -13.43 10.23 1.57
N GLY A 24 -12.29 10.26 0.88
CA GLY A 24 -11.78 9.10 0.18
C GLY A 24 -11.64 7.92 1.14
N LYS A 25 -11.41 6.73 0.61
CA LYS A 25 -11.23 5.48 1.35
C LYS A 25 -10.19 5.58 2.50
N PHE A 26 -9.28 6.57 2.42
CA PHE A 26 -8.20 6.80 3.37
C PHE A 26 -8.18 8.25 3.87
N THR A 27 -7.72 8.45 5.11
CA THR A 27 -7.55 9.79 5.69
C THR A 27 -6.36 10.53 5.06
N PRO A 28 -6.29 11.87 5.12
CA PRO A 28 -5.14 12.63 4.63
C PRO A 28 -3.81 12.20 5.27
N GLU A 29 -3.80 11.82 6.55
CA GLU A 29 -2.62 11.30 7.25
C GLU A 29 -2.18 9.95 6.68
N GLN A 30 -3.11 9.05 6.42
CA GLN A 30 -2.84 7.75 5.78
C GLN A 30 -2.28 7.92 4.38
N VAL A 31 -2.88 8.82 3.59
CA VAL A 31 -2.40 9.14 2.23
C VAL A 31 -0.98 9.70 2.29
N ALA A 32 -0.71 10.66 3.17
CA ALA A 32 0.63 11.22 3.33
C ALA A 32 1.67 10.16 3.75
N ALA A 33 1.29 9.26 4.66
CA ALA A 33 2.16 8.15 5.07
C ALA A 33 2.46 7.20 3.90
N MET A 34 1.47 6.80 3.10
CA MET A 34 1.67 5.98 1.91
C MET A 34 2.58 6.68 0.88
N GLN A 35 2.31 7.95 0.58
CA GLN A 35 3.11 8.74 -0.36
C GLN A 35 4.57 8.88 0.08
N SER A 36 4.85 9.01 1.37
CA SER A 36 6.21 9.13 1.90
C SER A 36 7.08 7.90 1.62
N TYR A 37 6.47 6.74 1.38
CA TYR A 37 7.14 5.50 0.98
C TYR A 37 7.06 5.21 -0.52
N GLY A 38 6.46 6.11 -1.31
CA GLY A 38 6.37 5.97 -2.76
C GLY A 38 5.18 5.15 -3.24
N PHE A 39 4.18 4.90 -2.40
CA PHE A 39 2.91 4.35 -2.89
C PHE A 39 2.24 5.32 -3.85
N THR A 40 1.66 4.78 -4.88
CA THR A 40 0.89 5.52 -5.89
C THR A 40 -0.55 5.02 -5.94
N GLU A 41 -1.48 5.94 -6.21
CA GLU A 41 -2.88 5.62 -6.37
C GLU A 41 -3.19 5.30 -7.84
N SER A 42 -3.91 4.21 -8.04
CA SER A 42 -4.47 3.85 -9.35
C SER A 42 -5.84 3.21 -9.16
N ALA A 43 -6.86 3.75 -9.81
CA ALA A 43 -8.25 3.27 -9.73
C ALA A 43 -8.78 3.10 -8.29
N GLY A 44 -8.36 3.97 -7.37
CA GLY A 44 -8.78 3.95 -5.96
C GLY A 44 -7.98 3.00 -5.05
N ASP A 45 -7.00 2.29 -5.59
CA ASP A 45 -6.09 1.43 -4.84
C ASP A 45 -4.70 2.06 -4.71
N TRP A 46 -4.11 1.97 -3.53
CA TRP A 46 -2.75 2.42 -3.23
C TRP A 46 -1.78 1.25 -3.27
N SER A 47 -0.77 1.33 -4.13
CA SER A 47 0.20 0.25 -4.29
C SER A 47 1.64 0.73 -4.40
N LEU A 48 2.57 -0.14 -3.98
CA LEU A 48 4.01 0.03 -4.09
C LEU A 48 4.63 -1.25 -4.63
N GLY A 49 5.34 -1.17 -5.76
CA GLY A 49 6.11 -2.28 -6.33
C GLY A 49 7.51 -2.36 -5.71
N LEU A 50 7.81 -3.47 -5.06
CA LEU A 50 9.13 -3.75 -4.50
C LEU A 50 9.90 -4.68 -5.46
N SER A 51 11.01 -4.20 -6.02
CA SER A 51 11.83 -4.97 -6.97
C SER A 51 12.42 -6.23 -6.33
N ASP A 52 12.38 -7.36 -7.05
CA ASP A 52 12.97 -8.61 -6.58
C ASP A 52 14.49 -8.51 -6.38
N ALA A 53 15.18 -7.73 -7.20
CA ALA A 53 16.63 -7.52 -7.09
C ALA A 53 17.05 -6.84 -5.79
N ILE A 54 16.16 -6.04 -5.19
CA ILE A 54 16.38 -5.41 -3.89
C ILE A 54 15.98 -6.37 -2.77
N LEU A 55 14.89 -7.10 -2.94
CA LEU A 55 14.31 -7.93 -1.89
C LEU A 55 15.08 -9.23 -1.64
N PHE A 56 15.56 -9.88 -2.70
CA PHE A 56 16.02 -11.27 -2.66
C PHE A 56 17.38 -11.46 -3.33
N ALA A 57 18.11 -12.48 -2.92
CA ALA A 57 19.21 -12.98 -3.72
C ALA A 57 18.69 -13.59 -5.03
N LYS A 58 19.57 -13.70 -6.03
CA LYS A 58 19.20 -14.21 -7.37
C LYS A 58 18.57 -15.60 -7.27
N ASN A 59 17.41 -15.74 -7.89
CA ASN A 59 16.61 -16.99 -7.91
C ASN A 59 16.16 -17.50 -6.53
N ASP A 60 16.12 -16.63 -5.53
CA ASP A 60 15.73 -16.95 -4.16
C ASP A 60 14.42 -16.25 -3.78
N TYR A 61 13.85 -16.68 -2.68
CA TYR A 61 12.70 -16.06 -2.00
C TYR A 61 13.02 -15.69 -0.53
N LYS A 62 14.26 -15.89 -0.09
CA LYS A 62 14.69 -15.41 1.24
C LYS A 62 15.02 -13.93 1.17
N LEU A 63 14.37 -13.12 2.03
CA LEU A 63 14.64 -11.69 2.12
C LEU A 63 16.07 -11.40 2.53
N LEU A 64 16.68 -10.42 1.88
CA LEU A 64 17.93 -9.84 2.36
C LEU A 64 17.69 -9.13 3.71
N PRO A 65 18.65 -9.17 4.67
CA PRO A 65 18.46 -8.58 6.00
C PRO A 65 18.05 -7.10 5.97
N GLU A 66 18.68 -6.32 5.09
CA GLU A 66 18.37 -4.90 4.92
C GLU A 66 16.95 -4.67 4.41
N SER A 67 16.52 -5.47 3.44
CA SER A 67 15.17 -5.38 2.89
C SER A 67 14.11 -5.81 3.90
N GLN A 68 14.40 -6.83 4.68
CA GLN A 68 13.53 -7.24 5.79
C GLN A 68 13.32 -6.09 6.78
N GLN A 69 14.40 -5.41 7.17
CA GLN A 69 14.33 -4.27 8.08
C GLN A 69 13.55 -3.09 7.47
N GLN A 70 13.77 -2.78 6.20
CA GLN A 70 13.04 -1.72 5.50
C GLN A 70 11.55 -2.01 5.44
N ILE A 71 11.15 -3.23 5.08
CA ILE A 71 9.75 -3.67 5.07
C ILE A 71 9.13 -3.53 6.47
N GLN A 72 9.81 -3.98 7.50
CA GLN A 72 9.33 -3.89 8.89
C GLN A 72 9.15 -2.44 9.34
N THR A 73 10.08 -1.56 9.01
CA THR A 73 10.00 -0.13 9.34
C THR A 73 8.83 0.54 8.62
N MET A 74 8.64 0.25 7.34
CA MET A 74 7.50 0.75 6.55
C MET A 74 6.17 0.26 7.15
N ALA A 75 6.07 -1.03 7.41
CA ALA A 75 4.86 -1.62 8.01
C ALA A 75 4.51 -1.01 9.36
N ALA A 76 5.51 -0.81 10.25
CA ALA A 76 5.32 -0.15 11.53
C ALA A 76 4.76 1.27 11.38
N LYS A 77 5.32 2.05 10.45
CA LYS A 77 4.86 3.42 10.19
C LYS A 77 3.43 3.44 9.64
N LEU A 78 3.10 2.60 8.67
CA LEU A 78 1.76 2.55 8.11
C LEU A 78 0.73 2.02 9.11
N ALA A 79 1.07 0.99 9.89
CA ALA A 79 0.21 0.47 10.96
C ALA A 79 -0.08 1.54 12.04
N SER A 80 0.89 2.40 12.36
CA SER A 80 0.70 3.50 13.33
C SER A 80 -0.35 4.54 12.89
N THR A 81 -0.66 4.60 11.59
CA THR A 81 -1.75 5.44 11.03
C THR A 81 -3.07 4.68 10.87
N GLY A 82 -3.14 3.42 11.33
CA GLY A 82 -4.33 2.59 11.21
C GLY A 82 -4.41 1.77 9.91
N LEU A 83 -3.36 1.77 9.06
CA LEU A 83 -3.28 0.95 7.85
C LEU A 83 -2.78 -0.46 8.22
N THR A 84 -3.70 -1.33 8.61
CA THR A 84 -3.41 -2.66 9.16
C THR A 84 -3.73 -3.80 8.22
N HIS A 85 -4.23 -3.53 7.01
CA HIS A 85 -4.60 -4.53 6.02
C HIS A 85 -3.88 -4.27 4.70
N ALA A 86 -3.37 -5.32 4.09
CA ALA A 86 -2.71 -5.25 2.80
C ALA A 86 -2.78 -6.58 2.04
N ARG A 87 -2.57 -6.51 0.73
CA ARG A 87 -2.35 -7.67 -0.14
C ARG A 87 -0.97 -7.57 -0.76
N MET A 88 -0.24 -8.68 -0.76
CA MET A 88 1.04 -8.82 -1.43
C MET A 88 0.87 -9.66 -2.70
N ASP A 89 1.09 -9.05 -3.84
CA ASP A 89 0.99 -9.67 -5.16
C ASP A 89 2.38 -9.93 -5.72
N GLY A 90 2.77 -11.20 -5.81
CA GLY A 90 4.05 -11.60 -6.38
C GLY A 90 3.97 -11.72 -7.91
N HIS A 91 4.96 -11.16 -8.61
CA HIS A 91 5.05 -11.17 -10.07
C HIS A 91 6.42 -11.62 -10.54
N THR A 92 6.47 -12.22 -11.71
CA THR A 92 7.69 -12.62 -12.42
C THR A 92 7.76 -11.96 -13.80
N ASP A 93 8.90 -12.07 -14.46
CA ASP A 93 8.98 -11.86 -15.89
C ASP A 93 8.39 -13.06 -16.65
N ASN A 94 8.52 -13.08 -17.97
CA ASN A 94 7.93 -14.11 -18.82
C ASN A 94 8.82 -15.35 -19.04
N TYR A 95 9.96 -15.46 -18.38
CA TYR A 95 10.79 -16.66 -18.47
C TYR A 95 10.30 -17.78 -17.57
N GLY A 96 10.45 -19.01 -18.06
CA GLY A 96 10.14 -20.24 -17.33
C GLY A 96 8.68 -20.67 -17.39
N GLU A 97 8.39 -21.78 -16.74
CA GLU A 97 7.08 -22.42 -16.71
C GLU A 97 6.10 -21.65 -15.80
N ASP A 98 4.83 -21.62 -16.18
CA ASP A 98 3.79 -20.89 -15.47
C ASP A 98 3.63 -21.34 -14.02
N SER A 99 3.56 -22.64 -13.80
CA SER A 99 3.40 -23.21 -12.46
C SER A 99 4.59 -22.91 -11.54
N TYR A 100 5.81 -22.92 -12.08
CA TYR A 100 7.01 -22.54 -11.33
C TYR A 100 6.97 -21.05 -10.95
N ASN A 101 6.63 -20.18 -11.91
CA ASN A 101 6.54 -18.74 -11.69
C ASN A 101 5.45 -18.37 -10.69
N GLU A 102 4.28 -19.00 -10.76
CA GLU A 102 3.21 -18.82 -9.78
C GLU A 102 3.68 -19.25 -8.37
N GLY A 103 4.30 -20.43 -8.27
CA GLY A 103 4.84 -20.93 -7.00
C GLY A 103 5.93 -20.03 -6.40
N LEU A 104 6.90 -19.58 -7.22
CA LEU A 104 7.97 -18.68 -6.77
C LEU A 104 7.42 -17.32 -6.32
N SER A 105 6.53 -16.72 -7.13
CA SER A 105 5.95 -15.43 -6.82
C SER A 105 5.08 -15.49 -5.57
N LEU A 106 4.38 -16.59 -5.31
CA LEU A 106 3.64 -16.79 -4.06
C LEU A 106 4.56 -16.91 -2.85
N LYS A 107 5.67 -17.65 -2.94
CA LYS A 107 6.66 -17.74 -1.86
C LYS A 107 7.24 -16.37 -1.51
N ARG A 108 7.57 -15.57 -2.53
CA ARG A 108 8.07 -14.20 -2.37
C ARG A 108 7.03 -13.27 -1.72
N ALA A 109 5.78 -13.35 -2.16
CA ALA A 109 4.68 -12.60 -1.52
C ALA A 109 4.51 -12.97 -0.04
N ASN A 110 4.59 -14.25 0.30
CA ASN A 110 4.46 -14.73 1.67
C ASN A 110 5.55 -14.19 2.60
N VAL A 111 6.83 -14.25 2.20
CA VAL A 111 7.91 -13.77 3.07
C VAL A 111 7.89 -12.25 3.27
N VAL A 112 7.41 -11.49 2.26
CA VAL A 112 7.15 -10.05 2.41
C VAL A 112 6.01 -9.82 3.40
N ALA A 113 4.92 -10.57 3.29
CA ALA A 113 3.80 -10.47 4.22
C ALA A 113 4.18 -10.84 5.66
N ASP A 114 5.02 -11.85 5.85
CA ASP A 114 5.51 -12.24 7.17
C ASP A 114 6.37 -11.14 7.81
N ALA A 115 7.28 -10.54 7.03
CA ALA A 115 8.08 -9.39 7.48
C ALA A 115 7.20 -8.16 7.79
N TRP A 116 6.16 -7.94 6.98
CA TRP A 116 5.19 -6.87 7.17
C TRP A 116 4.39 -7.05 8.46
N ALA A 117 3.86 -8.24 8.70
CA ALA A 117 3.11 -8.56 9.92
C ALA A 117 3.97 -8.35 11.17
N MET A 118 5.22 -8.79 11.13
CA MET A 118 6.17 -8.62 12.22
C MET A 118 6.46 -7.15 12.50
N GLY A 119 6.78 -6.36 11.47
CA GLY A 119 7.10 -4.94 11.62
C GLY A 119 5.92 -4.10 12.07
N GLY A 120 4.75 -4.32 11.48
CA GLY A 120 3.50 -3.63 11.82
C GLY A 120 2.87 -4.08 13.14
N GLN A 121 3.35 -5.18 13.72
CA GLN A 121 2.73 -5.84 14.88
C GLN A 121 1.23 -6.11 14.66
N ILE A 122 0.90 -6.55 13.47
CA ILE A 122 -0.47 -6.85 13.04
C ILE A 122 -0.65 -8.36 12.82
N PRO A 123 -1.88 -8.87 12.98
CA PRO A 123 -2.15 -10.28 12.69
C PRO A 123 -1.81 -10.62 11.24
N ARG A 124 -1.14 -11.76 11.01
CA ARG A 124 -0.84 -12.25 9.65
C ARG A 124 -2.13 -12.43 8.80
N SER A 125 -3.25 -12.71 9.46
CA SER A 125 -4.58 -12.83 8.84
C SER A 125 -5.10 -11.55 8.20
N ASN A 126 -4.57 -10.38 8.57
CA ASN A 126 -4.89 -9.11 7.93
C ASN A 126 -4.20 -8.94 6.56
N LEU A 127 -3.30 -9.86 6.24
CA LEU A 127 -2.50 -9.81 5.03
C LEU A 127 -2.85 -10.98 4.12
N THR A 128 -3.23 -10.68 2.88
CA THR A 128 -3.45 -11.69 1.84
C THR A 128 -2.27 -11.74 0.89
N THR A 129 -2.04 -12.87 0.27
CA THR A 129 -0.92 -13.08 -0.67
C THR A 129 -1.40 -13.77 -1.94
N GLN A 130 -0.84 -13.37 -3.08
CA GLN A 130 -1.11 -13.96 -4.38
C GLN A 130 0.18 -14.21 -5.14
N GLY A 131 0.29 -15.38 -5.77
CA GLY A 131 1.34 -15.69 -6.73
C GLY A 131 0.77 -15.53 -8.13
N LEU A 132 1.02 -14.38 -8.76
CA LEU A 132 0.44 -14.03 -10.05
C LEU A 132 1.36 -14.41 -11.22
N GLY A 133 2.61 -14.82 -10.93
CA GLY A 133 3.57 -15.21 -11.96
C GLY A 133 3.71 -14.14 -13.03
N LYS A 134 3.65 -14.54 -14.29
CA LYS A 134 3.84 -13.64 -15.46
C LYS A 134 2.55 -13.02 -16.01
N LYS A 135 1.41 -13.20 -15.34
CA LYS A 135 0.08 -12.83 -15.87
C LYS A 135 -0.13 -11.33 -16.08
N TYR A 136 0.51 -10.47 -15.28
CA TYR A 136 0.25 -9.02 -15.27
C TYR A 136 1.56 -8.22 -15.38
N PRO A 137 2.19 -8.18 -16.57
CA PRO A 137 3.39 -7.37 -16.78
C PRO A 137 3.06 -5.87 -16.75
N ILE A 138 3.95 -5.07 -16.16
CA ILE A 138 3.86 -3.60 -16.14
C ILE A 138 4.85 -2.96 -17.12
N ALA A 139 5.78 -3.75 -17.66
CA ALA A 139 6.77 -3.30 -18.63
C ALA A 139 7.02 -4.38 -19.69
N SER A 140 7.73 -4.00 -20.75
CA SER A 140 8.02 -4.92 -21.85
C SER A 140 8.97 -6.05 -21.44
N ASN A 141 8.56 -7.28 -21.60
CA ASN A 141 9.42 -8.46 -21.39
C ASN A 141 10.53 -8.62 -22.46
N LYS A 142 10.49 -7.82 -23.53
CA LYS A 142 11.50 -7.87 -24.59
C LYS A 142 12.83 -7.26 -24.16
N THR A 143 12.82 -6.33 -23.20
CA THR A 143 14.02 -5.67 -22.68
C THR A 143 14.43 -6.22 -21.31
N ALA A 144 15.74 -6.19 -21.00
CA ALA A 144 16.24 -6.60 -19.68
C ALA A 144 15.68 -5.71 -18.56
N GLN A 145 15.58 -4.41 -18.82
CA GLN A 145 14.99 -3.45 -17.88
C GLN A 145 13.52 -3.76 -17.60
N GLY A 146 12.70 -3.94 -18.65
CA GLY A 146 11.27 -4.24 -18.45
C GLY A 146 11.03 -5.57 -17.74
N ARG A 147 11.86 -6.60 -18.00
CA ARG A 147 11.79 -7.84 -17.21
C ARG A 147 12.13 -7.60 -15.74
N ALA A 148 13.11 -6.74 -15.43
CA ALA A 148 13.45 -6.39 -14.06
C ALA A 148 12.30 -5.66 -13.35
N GLU A 149 11.58 -4.78 -14.05
CA GLU A 149 10.39 -4.10 -13.52
C GLU A 149 9.21 -5.06 -13.29
N ASN A 150 9.08 -6.09 -14.14
CA ASN A 150 8.04 -7.12 -13.98
C ASN A 150 8.31 -8.02 -12.78
N ARG A 151 9.58 -8.29 -12.44
CA ARG A 151 9.94 -9.08 -11.24
C ARG A 151 9.81 -8.22 -9.98
N ARG A 152 8.69 -8.33 -9.31
CA ARG A 152 8.36 -7.51 -8.14
C ARG A 152 7.41 -8.22 -7.18
N VAL A 153 7.34 -7.73 -5.96
CA VAL A 153 6.19 -7.93 -5.06
C VAL A 153 5.48 -6.60 -4.93
N ALA A 154 4.23 -6.53 -5.34
CA ALA A 154 3.42 -5.32 -5.15
C ALA A 154 2.69 -5.41 -3.81
N VAL A 155 2.86 -4.39 -2.97
CA VAL A 155 2.10 -4.20 -1.74
C VAL A 155 0.91 -3.31 -2.06
N VAL A 156 -0.30 -3.81 -1.87
CA VAL A 156 -1.55 -3.08 -2.11
C VAL A 156 -2.24 -2.87 -0.76
N ILE A 157 -2.43 -1.61 -0.37
CA ILE A 157 -3.12 -1.30 0.88
C ILE A 157 -4.62 -1.54 0.70
N THR A 158 -5.20 -2.30 1.63
CA THR A 158 -6.63 -2.61 1.63
C THR A 158 -7.30 -2.07 2.87
N THR A 159 -8.62 -1.96 2.83
CA THR A 159 -9.44 -1.73 4.03
C THR A 159 -9.88 -3.07 4.63
N PRO A 160 -10.25 -3.11 5.91
CA PRO A 160 -10.87 -4.27 6.55
C PRO A 160 -12.08 -4.81 5.79
#